data_6ed13636d727ab17175b6f67da9ebfa8
#
_entry.id   6ed13636d727ab17175b6f67da9ebfa8
#
_cell.length_a   1.000
_cell.length_b   1.000
_cell.length_c   1.000
_cell.angle_alpha   90.00
_cell.angle_beta   90.00
_cell.angle_gamma   90.00
#
_symmetry.space_group_name_H-M   'P 1'
#
loop_
_entity.id
_entity.type
_entity.pdbx_description
1 polymer ?
#
loop_
_entity_poly.entity_id
_entity_poly.type
_entity_poly.pdbx_seq_one_letter_code
_entity_poly.pdbx_strand_id
1 'polypeptide(L)'
;PGLSTVPALDSEGLLALDELPKKLVIIGGGYISLEMAQIFRRLGAEVSVIENNPRLTSREDLDVSAAITDLLLSEGIEVITGAKVESVQPGDLPGHSRVQLTDGRLIEGSHLLIATGRTPNTDALGLESVGLKTNPRGYIQTNARLETEVPGIWALGDINQRGAFTHTSYHDHEILA
;
A
#
# COMPACT_ATOMS: atom_id res chain seq x y z
N PRO A 1 6.00 14.18 6.16
CA PRO A 1 6.39 14.64 7.51
C PRO A 1 5.27 14.36 8.51
N GLY A 2 5.63 14.12 9.81
CA GLY A 2 4.66 13.95 10.90
C GLY A 2 4.10 12.55 11.09
N LEU A 3 4.38 11.57 10.23
CA LEU A 3 3.82 10.23 10.32
C LEU A 3 4.15 9.51 11.65
N SER A 4 5.32 9.79 12.23
CA SER A 4 5.74 9.23 13.53
C SER A 4 5.00 9.83 14.74
N THR A 5 4.18 10.86 14.56
CA THR A 5 3.43 11.53 15.63
C THR A 5 1.98 11.08 15.73
N VAL A 6 1.55 10.19 14.82
CA VAL A 6 0.16 9.70 14.74
C VAL A 6 0.13 8.17 14.71
N PRO A 7 -0.97 7.54 15.14
CA PRO A 7 -1.17 6.10 15.02
C PRO A 7 -1.53 5.74 13.56
N ALA A 8 -0.51 5.68 12.69
CA ALA A 8 -0.72 5.24 11.32
C ALA A 8 -0.60 3.72 11.21
N LEU A 9 -1.48 3.13 10.43
CA LEU A 9 -1.59 1.69 10.19
C LEU A 9 -1.04 1.34 8.82
N ASP A 10 -0.47 0.16 8.71
CA ASP A 10 -0.32 -0.56 7.46
C ASP A 10 -1.51 -1.52 7.24
N SER A 11 -1.50 -2.30 6.17
CA SER A 11 -2.59 -3.24 5.86
C SER A 11 -2.75 -4.34 6.90
N GLU A 12 -1.68 -4.78 7.55
CA GLU A 12 -1.72 -5.79 8.60
C GLU A 12 -2.33 -5.22 9.89
N GLY A 13 -1.85 -4.06 10.32
CA GLY A 13 -2.38 -3.35 11.48
C GLY A 13 -3.86 -2.96 11.31
N LEU A 14 -4.29 -2.61 10.08
CA LEU A 14 -5.69 -2.32 9.81
C LEU A 14 -6.60 -3.55 9.94
N LEU A 15 -6.15 -4.72 9.48
CA LEU A 15 -6.90 -5.97 9.59
C LEU A 15 -6.91 -6.56 11.00
N ALA A 16 -5.99 -6.13 11.86
CA ALA A 16 -5.91 -6.54 13.26
C ALA A 16 -6.75 -5.68 14.22
N LEU A 17 -7.50 -4.69 13.72
CA LEU A 17 -8.35 -3.83 14.55
C LEU A 17 -9.50 -4.62 15.17
N ASP A 18 -9.74 -4.39 16.47
CA ASP A 18 -10.86 -4.96 17.21
C ASP A 18 -12.16 -4.15 17.03
N GLU A 19 -12.06 -2.90 16.59
CA GLU A 19 -13.19 -1.98 16.41
C GLU A 19 -13.21 -1.38 15.00
N LEU A 20 -14.41 -1.20 14.46
CA LEU A 20 -14.59 -0.57 13.17
C LEU A 20 -14.25 0.92 13.22
N PRO A 21 -13.37 1.43 12.34
CA PRO A 21 -13.14 2.86 12.19
C PRO A 21 -14.43 3.64 11.94
N LYS A 22 -14.64 4.77 12.64
CA LYS A 22 -15.71 5.70 12.28
C LYS A 22 -15.44 6.34 10.93
N LYS A 23 -14.21 6.82 10.74
CA LYS A 23 -13.73 7.34 9.46
C LYS A 23 -12.30 6.86 9.22
N LEU A 24 -12.10 6.16 8.11
CA LEU A 24 -10.80 5.67 7.63
C LEU A 24 -10.28 6.60 6.54
N VAL A 25 -9.14 7.20 6.77
CA VAL A 25 -8.39 7.94 5.74
C VAL A 25 -7.30 7.04 5.19
N ILE A 26 -7.23 6.89 3.88
CA ILE A 26 -6.26 6.03 3.19
C ILE A 26 -5.35 6.91 2.33
N ILE A 27 -4.04 6.82 2.53
CA ILE A 27 -3.05 7.47 1.65
C ILE A 27 -2.49 6.44 0.68
N GLY A 28 -2.70 6.67 -0.61
CA GLY A 28 -2.36 5.80 -1.74
C GLY A 28 -3.59 5.37 -2.51
N GLY A 29 -3.45 5.17 -3.83
CA GLY A 29 -4.55 4.78 -4.74
C GLY A 29 -4.29 3.48 -5.49
N GLY A 30 -3.47 2.58 -4.91
CA GLY A 30 -3.22 1.24 -5.44
C GLY A 30 -4.27 0.21 -4.95
N TYR A 31 -4.18 -1.05 -5.41
CA TYR A 31 -5.23 -2.05 -5.14
C TYR A 31 -5.43 -2.36 -3.65
N ILE A 32 -4.40 -2.34 -2.82
CA ILE A 32 -4.57 -2.51 -1.37
C ILE A 32 -5.50 -1.43 -0.81
N SER A 33 -5.30 -0.17 -1.24
CA SER A 33 -6.16 0.94 -0.86
C SER A 33 -7.61 0.73 -1.27
N LEU A 34 -7.83 0.25 -2.50
CA LEU A 34 -9.17 0.04 -3.06
C LEU A 34 -9.89 -1.10 -2.34
N GLU A 35 -9.20 -2.21 -2.10
CA GLU A 35 -9.73 -3.35 -1.34
C GLU A 35 -10.12 -2.92 0.08
N MET A 36 -9.23 -2.26 0.81
CA MET A 36 -9.51 -1.79 2.16
C MET A 36 -10.61 -0.73 2.17
N ALA A 37 -10.62 0.20 1.21
CA ALA A 37 -11.67 1.20 1.09
C ALA A 37 -13.07 0.57 0.94
N GLN A 38 -13.22 -0.41 0.06
CA GLN A 38 -14.50 -1.09 -0.14
C GLN A 38 -14.89 -1.95 1.07
N ILE A 39 -13.95 -2.72 1.65
CA ILE A 39 -14.21 -3.54 2.83
C ILE A 39 -14.75 -2.66 3.95
N PHE A 40 -14.02 -1.63 4.35
CA PHE A 40 -14.39 -0.80 5.49
C PHE A 40 -15.64 0.05 5.20
N ARG A 41 -15.81 0.53 3.96
CA ARG A 41 -17.04 1.24 3.57
C ARG A 41 -18.28 0.35 3.68
N ARG A 42 -18.21 -0.88 3.20
CA ARG A 42 -19.31 -1.85 3.26
C ARG A 42 -19.59 -2.32 4.68
N LEU A 43 -18.62 -2.32 5.57
CA LEU A 43 -18.80 -2.55 7.00
C LEU A 43 -19.40 -1.35 7.74
N GLY A 44 -19.50 -0.17 7.11
CA GLY A 44 -20.18 1.01 7.65
C GLY A 44 -19.28 2.18 8.04
N ALA A 45 -17.97 2.11 7.80
CA ALA A 45 -17.08 3.24 8.00
C ALA A 45 -17.30 4.33 6.94
N GLU A 46 -17.06 5.59 7.30
CA GLU A 46 -16.76 6.62 6.31
C GLU A 46 -15.34 6.40 5.78
N VAL A 47 -15.12 6.55 4.47
CA VAL A 47 -13.81 6.31 3.86
C VAL A 47 -13.43 7.43 2.91
N SER A 48 -12.19 7.93 3.05
CA SER A 48 -11.56 8.87 2.13
C SER A 48 -10.25 8.27 1.60
N VAL A 49 -10.08 8.22 0.27
CA VAL A 49 -8.85 7.77 -0.40
C VAL A 49 -8.15 8.98 -1.01
N ILE A 50 -6.87 9.18 -0.65
CA ILE A 50 -6.03 10.28 -1.13
C ILE A 50 -4.93 9.70 -2.02
N GLU A 51 -4.90 10.11 -3.29
CA GLU A 51 -3.91 9.67 -4.26
C GLU A 51 -3.18 10.87 -4.89
N ASN A 52 -1.86 10.82 -4.89
CA ASN A 52 -1.01 11.88 -5.45
C ASN A 52 -1.07 11.92 -6.99
N ASN A 53 -1.26 10.78 -7.63
CA ASN A 53 -1.41 10.71 -9.08
C ASN A 53 -2.77 11.28 -9.53
N PRO A 54 -2.91 11.70 -10.79
CA PRO A 54 -4.18 12.22 -11.32
C PRO A 54 -5.33 11.21 -11.30
N ARG A 55 -5.06 9.92 -11.10
CA ARG A 55 -6.04 8.84 -11.12
C ARG A 55 -5.64 7.69 -10.19
N LEU A 56 -6.62 6.93 -9.74
CA LEU A 56 -6.39 5.67 -9.03
C LEU A 56 -5.73 4.66 -9.96
N THR A 57 -5.06 3.65 -9.39
CA THR A 57 -4.43 2.56 -10.15
C THR A 57 -3.69 3.06 -11.39
N SER A 58 -2.81 4.03 -11.23
CA SER A 58 -2.18 4.81 -12.33
C SER A 58 -1.42 3.95 -13.36
N ARG A 59 -1.20 2.66 -13.07
CA ARG A 59 -0.56 1.68 -13.98
C ARG A 59 -1.55 0.99 -14.91
N GLU A 60 -2.86 1.05 -14.59
CA GLU A 60 -3.93 0.46 -15.40
C GLU A 60 -4.31 1.37 -16.56
N ASP A 61 -5.09 0.86 -17.51
CA ASP A 61 -5.63 1.63 -18.61
C ASP A 61 -6.58 2.73 -18.12
N LEU A 62 -6.76 3.77 -18.91
CA LEU A 62 -7.53 4.95 -18.51
C LEU A 62 -9.00 4.64 -18.21
N ASP A 63 -9.63 3.81 -19.03
CA ASP A 63 -11.00 3.38 -18.88
C ASP A 63 -11.20 2.47 -17.65
N VAL A 64 -10.24 1.59 -17.36
CA VAL A 64 -10.23 0.77 -16.14
C VAL A 64 -10.12 1.66 -14.90
N SER A 65 -9.18 2.61 -14.90
CA SER A 65 -9.01 3.55 -13.78
C SER A 65 -10.28 4.41 -13.56
N ALA A 66 -10.92 4.85 -14.65
CA ALA A 66 -12.17 5.60 -14.58
C ALA A 66 -13.31 4.76 -14.01
N ALA A 67 -13.51 3.54 -14.52
CA ALA A 67 -14.56 2.64 -14.04
C ALA A 67 -14.40 2.27 -12.56
N ILE A 68 -13.16 2.05 -12.10
CA ILE A 68 -12.86 1.82 -10.67
C ILE A 68 -13.22 3.06 -9.84
N THR A 69 -12.86 4.25 -10.30
CA THR A 69 -13.17 5.49 -9.60
C THR A 69 -14.67 5.69 -9.47
N ASP A 70 -15.43 5.49 -10.55
CA ASP A 70 -16.89 5.59 -10.57
C ASP A 70 -17.55 4.58 -9.61
N LEU A 71 -17.02 3.35 -9.56
CA LEU A 71 -17.48 2.33 -8.62
C LEU A 71 -17.30 2.79 -7.17
N LEU A 72 -16.11 3.27 -6.78
CA LEU A 72 -15.85 3.72 -5.42
C LEU A 72 -16.75 4.91 -5.04
N LEU A 73 -16.91 5.88 -5.94
CA LEU A 73 -17.78 7.03 -5.74
C LEU A 73 -19.23 6.59 -5.55
N SER A 74 -19.73 5.61 -6.35
CA SER A 74 -21.09 5.07 -6.23
C SER A 74 -21.34 4.37 -4.89
N GLU A 75 -20.32 3.82 -4.26
CA GLU A 75 -20.39 3.23 -2.92
C GLU A 75 -20.26 4.30 -1.80
N GLY A 76 -20.10 5.57 -2.15
CA GLY A 76 -19.99 6.67 -1.19
C GLY A 76 -18.61 6.78 -0.54
N ILE A 77 -17.56 6.31 -1.22
CA ILE A 77 -16.17 6.54 -0.84
C ILE A 77 -15.73 7.89 -1.41
N GLU A 78 -15.14 8.73 -0.59
CA GLU A 78 -14.53 9.98 -1.05
C GLU A 78 -13.19 9.69 -1.74
N VAL A 79 -13.07 10.08 -3.02
CA VAL A 79 -11.85 9.87 -3.81
C VAL A 79 -11.22 11.21 -4.14
N ILE A 80 -9.97 11.42 -3.70
CA ILE A 80 -9.22 12.66 -3.84
C ILE A 80 -7.94 12.36 -4.62
N THR A 81 -7.98 12.53 -5.93
CA THR A 81 -6.83 12.31 -6.83
C THR A 81 -6.08 13.61 -7.14
N GLY A 82 -4.83 13.51 -7.63
CA GLY A 82 -3.96 14.65 -7.88
C GLY A 82 -3.61 15.41 -6.61
N ALA A 83 -3.75 14.80 -5.46
CA ALA A 83 -3.65 15.44 -4.15
C ALA A 83 -2.38 15.00 -3.42
N LYS A 84 -1.43 15.91 -3.30
CA LYS A 84 -0.17 15.65 -2.61
C LYS A 84 -0.33 15.90 -1.10
N VAL A 85 0.02 14.90 -0.30
CA VAL A 85 0.10 15.04 1.15
C VAL A 85 1.32 15.89 1.51
N GLU A 86 1.10 16.95 2.26
CA GLU A 86 2.13 17.83 2.80
C GLU A 86 2.63 17.31 4.14
N SER A 87 1.70 17.03 5.06
CA SER A 87 2.01 16.53 6.40
C SER A 87 0.86 15.73 7.00
N VAL A 88 1.20 14.99 8.05
CA VAL A 88 0.23 14.30 8.91
C VAL A 88 0.47 14.77 10.34
N GLN A 89 -0.59 15.00 11.10
CA GLN A 89 -0.53 15.49 12.48
C GLN A 89 -1.69 14.91 13.29
N PRO A 90 -1.59 14.96 14.63
CA PRO A 90 -2.72 14.57 15.49
C PRO A 90 -3.98 15.36 15.13
N GLY A 91 -5.13 14.69 15.13
CA GLY A 91 -6.43 15.32 14.92
C GLY A 91 -6.96 16.02 16.16
N ASP A 92 -8.17 16.57 16.06
CA ASP A 92 -8.80 17.29 17.18
C ASP A 92 -9.27 16.35 18.30
N LEU A 93 -9.53 15.10 17.99
CA LEU A 93 -9.92 14.09 18.98
C LEU A 93 -8.75 13.15 19.29
N PRO A 94 -8.64 12.63 20.52
CA PRO A 94 -7.63 11.64 20.88
C PRO A 94 -7.65 10.44 19.93
N GLY A 95 -6.47 10.04 19.43
CA GLY A 95 -6.32 8.93 18.48
C GLY A 95 -6.64 9.27 17.03
N HIS A 96 -7.22 10.42 16.74
CA HIS A 96 -7.48 10.86 15.37
C HIS A 96 -6.20 11.36 14.70
N SER A 97 -6.20 11.25 13.39
CA SER A 97 -5.14 11.76 12.51
C SER A 97 -5.70 12.75 11.51
N ARG A 98 -4.97 13.81 11.26
CA ARG A 98 -5.30 14.84 10.27
C ARG A 98 -4.23 14.85 9.19
N VAL A 99 -4.67 14.71 7.94
CA VAL A 99 -3.82 14.77 6.75
C VAL A 99 -3.98 16.15 6.12
N GLN A 100 -2.90 16.89 6.02
CA GLN A 100 -2.83 18.17 5.32
C GLN A 100 -2.36 17.94 3.89
N LEU A 101 -3.11 18.49 2.94
CA LEU A 101 -2.76 18.48 1.52
C LEU A 101 -2.07 19.80 1.13
N THR A 102 -1.25 19.76 0.07
CA THR A 102 -0.52 20.95 -0.42
C THR A 102 -1.42 22.07 -0.96
N ASP A 103 -2.69 21.76 -1.23
CA ASP A 103 -3.70 22.75 -1.65
C ASP A 103 -4.47 23.36 -0.47
N GLY A 104 -4.07 23.05 0.77
CA GLY A 104 -4.64 23.58 2.00
C GLY A 104 -5.82 22.80 2.56
N ARG A 105 -6.33 21.77 1.87
CA ARG A 105 -7.38 20.89 2.41
C ARG A 105 -6.85 20.09 3.61
N LEU A 106 -7.73 19.87 4.58
CA LEU A 106 -7.47 19.05 5.76
C LEU A 106 -8.48 17.90 5.78
N ILE A 107 -7.96 16.68 5.83
CA ILE A 107 -8.78 15.45 5.89
C ILE A 107 -8.50 14.80 7.24
N GLU A 108 -9.50 14.72 8.10
CA GLU A 108 -9.38 14.10 9.41
C GLU A 108 -10.12 12.76 9.44
N GLY A 109 -9.56 11.79 10.14
CA GLY A 109 -10.17 10.49 10.38
C GLY A 109 -9.79 9.90 11.72
N SER A 110 -10.63 8.96 12.20
CA SER A 110 -10.33 8.20 13.41
C SER A 110 -9.17 7.22 13.21
N HIS A 111 -8.93 6.79 11.97
CA HIS A 111 -7.84 5.89 11.60
C HIS A 111 -7.20 6.33 10.29
N LEU A 112 -5.90 6.08 10.19
CA LEU A 112 -5.10 6.41 9.02
C LEU A 112 -4.38 5.17 8.50
N LEU A 113 -4.66 4.77 7.26
CA LEU A 113 -3.94 3.72 6.54
C LEU A 113 -2.90 4.33 5.60
N ILE A 114 -1.69 3.82 5.66
CA ILE A 114 -0.63 4.13 4.68
C ILE A 114 -0.49 2.96 3.71
N ALA A 115 -0.89 3.15 2.46
CA ALA A 115 -0.85 2.14 1.41
C ALA A 115 -0.15 2.67 0.14
N THR A 116 0.95 3.41 0.34
CA THR A 116 1.71 4.07 -0.73
C THR A 116 2.74 3.18 -1.41
N GLY A 117 2.94 1.95 -0.93
CA GLY A 117 3.88 0.99 -1.48
C GLY A 117 4.15 -0.18 -0.55
N ARG A 118 5.09 -1.03 -0.95
CA ARG A 118 5.53 -2.22 -0.20
C ARG A 118 7.03 -2.22 -0.06
N THR A 119 7.51 -2.70 1.06
CA THR A 119 8.93 -2.96 1.32
C THR A 119 9.14 -4.48 1.35
N PRO A 120 10.11 -5.03 0.62
CA PRO A 120 10.39 -6.47 0.68
C PRO A 120 10.96 -6.87 2.03
N ASN A 121 10.55 -8.02 2.56
CA ASN A 121 11.03 -8.55 3.83
C ASN A 121 12.39 -9.27 3.66
N THR A 122 13.42 -8.53 3.32
CA THR A 122 14.77 -9.05 3.06
C THR A 122 15.77 -8.75 4.18
N ASP A 123 15.46 -7.84 5.09
CA ASP A 123 16.38 -7.33 6.12
C ASP A 123 16.83 -8.40 7.12
N ALA A 124 15.97 -9.38 7.41
CA ALA A 124 16.24 -10.44 8.39
C ALA A 124 16.72 -11.76 7.76
N LEU A 125 17.02 -11.80 6.47
CA LEU A 125 17.43 -13.04 5.79
C LEU A 125 18.92 -13.35 5.90
N GLY A 126 19.73 -12.46 6.47
CA GLY A 126 21.18 -12.68 6.61
C GLY A 126 21.90 -12.80 5.25
N LEU A 127 21.47 -12.06 4.26
CA LEU A 127 21.92 -12.15 2.87
C LEU A 127 23.44 -11.91 2.73
N GLU A 128 24.00 -11.07 3.59
CA GLU A 128 25.43 -10.79 3.67
C GLU A 128 26.28 -12.01 4.01
N SER A 129 25.73 -12.99 4.73
CA SER A 129 26.44 -14.22 5.11
C SER A 129 26.79 -15.10 3.91
N VAL A 130 26.02 -14.96 2.82
CA VAL A 130 26.23 -15.67 1.55
C VAL A 130 26.72 -14.74 0.44
N GLY A 131 27.02 -13.47 0.75
CA GLY A 131 27.50 -12.48 -0.20
C GLY A 131 26.43 -11.95 -1.16
N LEU A 132 25.14 -12.19 -0.88
CA LEU A 132 24.03 -11.73 -1.70
C LEU A 132 23.67 -10.28 -1.36
N LYS A 133 23.37 -9.47 -2.39
CA LYS A 133 23.01 -8.06 -2.23
C LYS A 133 21.60 -7.80 -2.74
N THR A 134 20.94 -6.82 -2.13
CA THR A 134 19.68 -6.27 -2.64
C THR A 134 19.93 -5.04 -3.52
N ASN A 135 18.97 -4.71 -4.36
CA ASN A 135 18.96 -3.43 -5.07
C ASN A 135 18.65 -2.28 -4.07
N PRO A 136 18.76 -0.99 -4.48
CA PRO A 136 18.48 0.16 -3.60
C PRO A 136 17.07 0.19 -3.01
N ARG A 137 16.15 -0.61 -3.53
CA ARG A 137 14.77 -0.75 -3.04
C ARG A 137 14.56 -1.97 -2.14
N GLY A 138 15.63 -2.69 -1.79
CA GLY A 138 15.61 -3.86 -0.92
C GLY A 138 15.30 -5.19 -1.61
N TYR A 139 15.06 -5.23 -2.91
CA TYR A 139 14.72 -6.47 -3.63
C TYR A 139 15.96 -7.26 -4.05
N ILE A 140 15.83 -8.60 -4.03
CA ILE A 140 16.84 -9.52 -4.54
C ILE A 140 16.67 -9.63 -6.06
N GLN A 141 17.75 -9.39 -6.80
CA GLN A 141 17.74 -9.52 -8.26
C GLN A 141 17.92 -10.96 -8.70
N THR A 142 17.14 -11.38 -9.69
CA THR A 142 17.21 -12.73 -10.25
C THR A 142 17.22 -12.73 -11.78
N ASN A 143 17.79 -13.79 -12.35
CA ASN A 143 17.69 -14.07 -13.78
C ASN A 143 16.32 -14.70 -14.15
N ALA A 144 16.11 -15.06 -15.42
CA ALA A 144 14.85 -15.66 -15.88
C ALA A 144 14.51 -17.01 -15.25
N ARG A 145 15.47 -17.66 -14.60
CA ARG A 145 15.31 -18.93 -13.86
C ARG A 145 15.21 -18.70 -12.35
N LEU A 146 14.94 -17.46 -11.92
CA LEU A 146 14.83 -17.05 -10.52
C LEU A 146 16.13 -17.21 -9.71
N GLU A 147 17.25 -17.52 -10.37
CA GLU A 147 18.56 -17.66 -9.76
C GLU A 147 19.15 -16.27 -9.46
N THR A 148 19.76 -16.12 -8.30
CA THR A 148 20.43 -14.88 -7.87
C THR A 148 21.84 -14.79 -8.48
N GLU A 149 22.58 -13.73 -8.15
CA GLU A 149 24.00 -13.59 -8.52
C GLU A 149 24.90 -14.61 -7.81
N VAL A 150 24.41 -15.25 -6.72
CA VAL A 150 25.14 -16.29 -5.99
C VAL A 150 24.67 -17.66 -6.48
N PRO A 151 25.54 -18.47 -7.09
CA PRO A 151 25.16 -19.79 -7.63
C PRO A 151 24.55 -20.69 -6.54
N GLY A 152 23.46 -21.38 -6.90
CA GLY A 152 22.76 -22.28 -5.97
C GLY A 152 21.80 -21.58 -5.02
N ILE A 153 21.56 -20.28 -5.19
CA ILE A 153 20.56 -19.50 -4.42
C ILE A 153 19.55 -18.88 -5.36
N TRP A 154 18.26 -19.11 -5.08
CA TRP A 154 17.12 -18.56 -5.82
C TRP A 154 16.28 -17.68 -4.93
N ALA A 155 15.57 -16.71 -5.50
CA ALA A 155 14.63 -15.87 -4.79
C ALA A 155 13.26 -15.87 -5.49
N LEU A 156 12.21 -16.24 -4.74
CA LEU A 156 10.85 -16.40 -5.22
C LEU A 156 9.90 -15.40 -4.56
N GLY A 157 8.81 -15.10 -5.26
CA GLY A 157 7.72 -14.27 -4.77
C GLY A 157 8.09 -12.79 -4.67
N ASP A 158 7.44 -12.09 -3.77
CA ASP A 158 7.49 -10.63 -3.67
C ASP A 158 8.91 -10.06 -3.57
N ILE A 159 9.83 -10.79 -2.96
CA ILE A 159 11.21 -10.31 -2.72
C ILE A 159 12.06 -10.19 -3.99
N ASN A 160 11.64 -10.82 -5.11
CA ASN A 160 12.37 -10.74 -6.39
C ASN A 160 11.87 -9.62 -7.32
N GLN A 161 10.82 -8.88 -6.93
CA GLN A 161 10.24 -7.75 -7.68
C GLN A 161 9.61 -8.14 -9.04
N ARG A 162 9.33 -9.41 -9.33
CA ARG A 162 8.71 -9.86 -10.59
C ARG A 162 7.18 -9.82 -10.54
N GLY A 163 6.61 -9.82 -9.35
CA GLY A 163 5.18 -9.71 -9.09
C GLY A 163 4.91 -9.79 -7.60
N ALA A 164 3.82 -9.18 -7.15
CA ALA A 164 3.47 -9.12 -5.74
C ALA A 164 2.06 -9.70 -5.53
N PHE A 165 1.81 -10.87 -6.10
CA PHE A 165 0.56 -11.61 -5.99
C PHE A 165 0.83 -13.07 -5.64
N THR A 166 -0.09 -13.69 -4.90
CA THR A 166 0.02 -15.09 -4.48
C THR A 166 0.20 -16.05 -5.66
N HIS A 167 -0.51 -15.85 -6.76
CA HIS A 167 -0.35 -16.66 -7.96
C HIS A 167 1.02 -16.48 -8.64
N THR A 168 1.63 -15.28 -8.58
CA THR A 168 3.00 -15.06 -9.10
C THR A 168 4.01 -15.83 -8.25
N SER A 169 3.87 -15.77 -6.93
CA SER A 169 4.73 -16.52 -6.01
C SER A 169 4.60 -18.03 -6.21
N TYR A 170 3.38 -18.52 -6.42
CA TYR A 170 3.13 -19.94 -6.72
C TYR A 170 3.77 -20.35 -8.07
N HIS A 171 3.64 -19.52 -9.09
CA HIS A 171 4.28 -19.76 -10.40
C HIS A 171 5.81 -19.77 -10.30
N ASP A 172 6.40 -18.87 -9.51
CA ASP A 172 7.83 -18.90 -9.24
C ASP A 172 8.27 -20.24 -8.63
N HIS A 173 7.45 -20.81 -7.73
CA HIS A 173 7.69 -22.16 -7.18
C HIS A 173 7.67 -23.23 -8.28
N GLU A 174 6.68 -23.21 -9.18
CA GLU A 174 6.57 -24.19 -10.28
C GLU A 174 7.78 -24.16 -11.24
N ILE A 175 8.44 -23.00 -11.40
CA ILE A 175 9.66 -22.85 -12.21
C ILE A 175 10.84 -23.61 -11.59
N LEU A 176 10.88 -23.72 -10.26
CA LEU A 176 11.99 -24.34 -9.54
C LEU A 176 11.75 -25.80 -9.15
N ALA A 177 10.52 -26.25 -9.02
CA ALA A 177 10.14 -27.62 -8.64
C ALA A 177 10.32 -28.59 -9.82
#